data_f281211f802a60d278abef3aee1e61cd
#
_entry.id   f281211f802a60d278abef3aee1e61cd
#
_cell.length_a   1.000
_cell.length_b   1.000
_cell.length_c   1.000
_cell.angle_alpha   90.00
_cell.angle_beta   90.00
_cell.angle_gamma   90.00
#
_symmetry.space_group_name_H-M   'P 1'
#
loop_
_entity.id
_entity.type
_entity.pdbx_description
1 polymer ?
#
loop_
_entity_poly.entity_id
_entity_poly.type
_entity_poly.pdbx_seq_one_letter_code
_entity_poly.pdbx_strand_id
1 'polypeptide(L)'
;MKNQIVLLGLLALCTHSQMSAASPQKSIYHKGWIDFNKNGVMDIYEDPKAPLEDRVQDLLSQMTLDEKTCQMATLYGSGRILKDALPQENWKTEIWKDGIANIDEMLNGVGKKSAQVPGLLYPFSNHAEAVNTVQRWFVEETRLGIPVDFTNEGIHGLNHTKATPLPAPIAIGSTWNKELVRRAGVIAGQEAKALGYTNVYAPILDIVRDPRWGRTLECYGEEPYLIAALGTEMVNGI
;
A
#
# COMPACT_ATOMS: atom_id res chain seq x y z
N MET A 1 27.07 57.22 -57.79
CA MET A 1 26.37 55.91 -57.61
C MET A 1 26.13 55.76 -56.11
N LYS A 2 24.87 55.90 -55.71
CA LYS A 2 24.45 55.97 -54.27
C LYS A 2 23.96 54.58 -53.87
N ASN A 3 24.61 53.97 -52.90
CA ASN A 3 24.17 52.74 -52.26
C ASN A 3 23.13 53.08 -51.20
N GLN A 4 21.92 52.56 -51.38
CA GLN A 4 20.91 52.59 -50.34
C GLN A 4 20.98 51.25 -49.57
N ILE A 5 21.16 51.38 -48.27
CA ILE A 5 21.09 50.29 -47.31
C ILE A 5 19.65 50.22 -46.84
N VAL A 6 18.99 49.10 -47.12
CA VAL A 6 17.65 48.80 -46.61
C VAL A 6 17.79 48.07 -45.28
N LEU A 7 17.35 48.70 -44.21
CA LEU A 7 17.32 48.14 -42.85
C LEU A 7 16.00 47.43 -42.68
N LEU A 8 16.03 46.08 -42.66
CA LEU A 8 14.85 45.28 -42.28
C LEU A 8 14.79 45.19 -40.76
N GLY A 9 13.77 45.86 -40.20
CA GLY A 9 13.44 45.72 -38.78
C GLY A 9 12.70 44.41 -38.51
N LEU A 10 13.30 43.49 -37.76
CA LEU A 10 12.65 42.33 -37.19
C LEU A 10 11.80 42.77 -35.97
N LEU A 11 10.48 42.79 -36.10
CA LEU A 11 9.59 42.87 -34.94
C LEU A 11 9.53 41.48 -34.27
N ALA A 12 10.16 41.34 -33.14
CA ALA A 12 9.99 40.16 -32.28
C ALA A 12 8.66 40.31 -31.51
N LEU A 13 7.64 39.58 -31.88
CA LEU A 13 6.43 39.40 -31.06
C LEU A 13 6.80 38.55 -29.85
N CYS A 14 7.02 39.17 -28.70
CA CYS A 14 7.03 38.47 -27.40
C CYS A 14 5.60 38.08 -27.05
N THR A 15 5.20 36.85 -27.37
CA THR A 15 4.00 36.26 -26.79
C THR A 15 4.28 35.95 -25.31
N HIS A 16 3.75 36.80 -24.43
CA HIS A 16 3.70 36.51 -23.01
C HIS A 16 2.73 35.36 -22.81
N SER A 17 3.25 34.13 -22.70
CA SER A 17 2.52 33.02 -22.07
C SER A 17 2.22 33.43 -20.64
N GLN A 18 1.00 33.83 -20.37
CA GLN A 18 0.52 33.89 -18.99
C GLN A 18 0.50 32.48 -18.43
N MET A 19 1.53 32.13 -17.66
CA MET A 19 1.44 31.01 -16.74
C MET A 19 0.32 31.36 -15.75
N SER A 20 -0.83 30.73 -15.93
CA SER A 20 -1.89 30.73 -14.92
C SER A 20 -1.26 30.21 -13.64
N ALA A 21 -1.05 31.07 -12.67
CA ALA A 21 -0.67 30.67 -11.33
C ALA A 21 -1.83 29.80 -10.82
N ALA A 22 -1.60 28.49 -10.68
CA ALA A 22 -2.52 27.62 -9.97
C ALA A 22 -2.76 28.25 -8.59
N SER A 23 -4.02 28.46 -8.23
CA SER A 23 -4.36 28.90 -6.89
C SER A 23 -3.71 27.96 -5.88
N PRO A 24 -3.13 28.46 -4.78
CA PRO A 24 -2.52 27.58 -3.78
C PRO A 24 -3.58 26.57 -3.32
N GLN A 25 -3.32 25.30 -3.58
CA GLN A 25 -4.19 24.20 -3.15
C GLN A 25 -4.28 24.28 -1.63
N LYS A 26 -5.49 24.48 -1.08
CA LYS A 26 -5.68 24.50 0.37
C LYS A 26 -5.14 23.19 0.94
N SER A 27 -4.36 23.25 2.00
CA SER A 27 -3.89 22.05 2.70
C SER A 27 -5.10 21.25 3.17
N ILE A 28 -5.12 19.96 2.86
CA ILE A 28 -6.14 19.03 3.36
C ILE A 28 -5.88 18.62 4.82
N TYR A 29 -4.70 18.93 5.34
CA TYR A 29 -4.27 18.54 6.69
C TYR A 29 -4.63 19.64 7.68
N HIS A 30 -5.57 19.34 8.57
CA HIS A 30 -6.03 20.22 9.64
C HIS A 30 -5.56 19.74 11.01
N LYS A 31 -5.71 20.58 12.02
CA LYS A 31 -5.38 20.19 13.40
C LYS A 31 -6.37 19.12 13.89
N GLY A 32 -5.93 17.87 13.90
CA GLY A 32 -6.67 16.73 14.44
C GLY A 32 -7.59 16.01 13.46
N TRP A 33 -7.62 16.39 12.17
CA TRP A 33 -8.37 15.70 11.13
C TRP A 33 -7.77 15.96 9.74
N ILE A 34 -8.17 15.17 8.77
CA ILE A 34 -7.78 15.29 7.37
C ILE A 34 -9.06 15.46 6.53
N ASP A 35 -9.09 16.49 5.68
CA ASP A 35 -10.15 16.72 4.69
C ASP A 35 -9.91 15.79 3.50
N PHE A 36 -10.35 14.55 3.62
CA PHE A 36 -10.07 13.50 2.64
C PHE A 36 -10.77 13.76 1.30
N ASN A 37 -11.98 14.32 1.32
CA ASN A 37 -12.72 14.60 0.09
C ASN A 37 -12.48 16.01 -0.46
N LYS A 38 -11.65 16.83 0.19
CA LYS A 38 -11.21 18.18 -0.22
C LYS A 38 -12.35 19.19 -0.33
N ASN A 39 -13.43 18.99 0.43
CA ASN A 39 -14.59 19.88 0.44
C ASN A 39 -14.44 21.09 1.38
N GLY A 40 -13.46 21.07 2.28
CA GLY A 40 -13.16 22.12 3.25
C GLY A 40 -14.00 22.07 4.53
N VAL A 41 -14.77 21.00 4.73
CA VAL A 41 -15.63 20.77 5.88
C VAL A 41 -15.31 19.40 6.47
N MET A 42 -15.29 19.27 7.78
CA MET A 42 -15.08 17.97 8.43
C MET A 42 -16.37 17.14 8.35
N ASP A 43 -16.38 16.13 7.48
CA ASP A 43 -17.45 15.16 7.39
C ASP A 43 -17.39 14.15 8.55
N ILE A 44 -18.45 13.36 8.76
CA ILE A 44 -18.49 12.40 9.87
C ILE A 44 -17.38 11.35 9.73
N TYR A 45 -17.11 10.88 8.52
CA TYR A 45 -16.07 9.86 8.31
C TYR A 45 -14.64 10.39 8.56
N GLU A 46 -14.47 11.70 8.53
CA GLU A 46 -13.19 12.40 8.79
C GLU A 46 -12.99 12.74 10.27
N ASP A 47 -14.05 12.75 11.06
CA ASP A 47 -13.96 13.00 12.50
C ASP A 47 -13.43 11.76 13.25
N PRO A 48 -12.19 11.79 13.78
CA PRO A 48 -11.64 10.66 14.51
C PRO A 48 -12.35 10.39 15.84
N LYS A 49 -13.22 11.29 16.29
CA LYS A 49 -13.99 11.13 17.53
C LYS A 49 -15.39 10.57 17.30
N ALA A 50 -15.87 10.57 16.07
CA ALA A 50 -17.16 9.98 15.73
C ALA A 50 -17.12 8.46 15.90
N PRO A 51 -18.25 7.81 16.26
CA PRO A 51 -18.34 6.36 16.32
C PRO A 51 -17.95 5.71 14.99
N LEU A 52 -17.24 4.59 15.07
CA LEU A 52 -16.72 3.91 13.87
C LEU A 52 -17.84 3.58 12.87
N GLU A 53 -18.99 3.09 13.37
CA GLU A 53 -20.12 2.74 12.52
C GLU A 53 -20.65 3.97 11.76
N ASP A 54 -20.79 5.11 12.43
CA ASP A 54 -21.27 6.34 11.81
C ASP A 54 -20.31 6.82 10.73
N ARG A 55 -19.00 6.70 10.97
CA ARG A 55 -17.96 7.03 10.00
C ARG A 55 -18.02 6.13 8.76
N VAL A 56 -18.22 4.83 8.98
CA VAL A 56 -18.35 3.86 7.89
C VAL A 56 -19.60 4.14 7.05
N GLN A 57 -20.74 4.40 7.69
CA GLN A 57 -22.00 4.68 6.99
C GLN A 57 -21.92 5.99 6.20
N ASP A 58 -21.31 7.03 6.76
CA ASP A 58 -21.12 8.29 6.08
C ASP A 58 -20.23 8.12 4.83
N LEU A 59 -19.09 7.48 4.95
CA LEU A 59 -18.20 7.20 3.81
C LEU A 59 -18.91 6.37 2.74
N LEU A 60 -19.59 5.28 3.11
CA LEU A 60 -20.34 4.43 2.18
C LEU A 60 -21.42 5.18 1.44
N SER A 61 -22.07 6.15 2.08
CA SER A 61 -23.11 6.98 1.45
C SER A 61 -22.55 7.88 0.36
N GLN A 62 -21.30 8.28 0.48
CA GLN A 62 -20.59 9.16 -0.46
C GLN A 62 -19.93 8.39 -1.62
N MET A 63 -19.67 7.09 -1.47
CA MET A 63 -18.98 6.26 -2.46
C MET A 63 -19.86 5.91 -3.66
N THR A 64 -19.28 6.03 -4.86
CA THR A 64 -19.84 5.47 -6.09
C THR A 64 -19.76 3.94 -6.08
N LEU A 65 -20.45 3.28 -7.02
CA LEU A 65 -20.36 1.83 -7.18
C LEU A 65 -18.93 1.39 -7.57
N ASP A 66 -18.28 2.16 -8.45
CA ASP A 66 -16.91 1.86 -8.88
C ASP A 66 -15.93 1.95 -7.71
N GLU A 67 -16.01 2.99 -6.87
CA GLU A 67 -15.20 3.12 -5.67
C GLU A 67 -15.46 1.97 -4.68
N LYS A 68 -16.70 1.57 -4.48
CA LYS A 68 -17.05 0.41 -3.63
C LYS A 68 -16.43 -0.88 -4.17
N THR A 69 -16.48 -1.08 -5.50
CA THR A 69 -15.89 -2.25 -6.15
C THR A 69 -14.37 -2.24 -6.01
N CYS A 70 -13.72 -1.08 -6.18
CA CYS A 70 -12.28 -0.93 -6.00
C CYS A 70 -11.84 -1.25 -4.56
N GLN A 71 -12.66 -0.92 -3.56
CA GLN A 71 -12.39 -1.28 -2.15
C GLN A 71 -12.52 -2.79 -1.86
N MET A 72 -12.84 -3.61 -2.85
CA MET A 72 -12.83 -5.07 -2.76
C MET A 72 -11.69 -5.71 -3.57
N ALA A 73 -10.80 -4.91 -4.13
CA ALA A 73 -9.74 -5.36 -5.03
C ALA A 73 -8.35 -5.20 -4.42
N THR A 74 -7.48 -6.15 -4.74
CA THR A 74 -6.05 -6.15 -4.39
C THR A 74 -5.20 -6.13 -5.65
N LEU A 75 -4.11 -5.37 -5.65
CA LEU A 75 -3.09 -5.38 -6.69
C LEU A 75 -1.74 -5.80 -6.11
N TYR A 76 -1.01 -6.62 -6.88
CA TYR A 76 0.40 -6.87 -6.55
C TYR A 76 1.25 -5.64 -6.83
N GLY A 77 2.03 -5.20 -5.84
CA GLY A 77 2.84 -3.99 -5.89
C GLY A 77 4.03 -4.07 -6.84
N SER A 78 4.56 -5.27 -7.09
CA SER A 78 5.72 -5.43 -7.95
C SER A 78 5.36 -5.41 -9.44
N GLY A 79 6.02 -4.57 -10.21
CA GLY A 79 6.00 -4.56 -11.67
C GLY A 79 4.80 -3.90 -12.35
N ARG A 80 3.66 -3.76 -11.68
CA ARG A 80 2.50 -3.03 -12.21
C ARG A 80 2.42 -1.60 -11.69
N ILE A 81 2.72 -1.44 -10.42
CA ILE A 81 2.51 -0.20 -9.67
C ILE A 81 3.80 0.59 -9.54
N LEU A 82 4.92 -0.11 -9.33
CA LEU A 82 6.23 0.48 -9.12
C LEU A 82 7.13 0.18 -10.32
N LYS A 83 7.35 1.18 -11.18
CA LYS A 83 8.33 1.08 -12.27
C LYS A 83 9.57 1.88 -11.91
N ASP A 84 9.71 3.09 -12.46
CA ASP A 84 10.99 3.83 -12.36
C ASP A 84 10.93 5.05 -11.45
N ALA A 85 9.78 5.71 -11.39
CA ALA A 85 9.57 6.92 -10.60
C ALA A 85 8.19 6.92 -9.95
N LEU A 86 8.07 7.60 -8.82
CA LEU A 86 6.82 7.77 -8.08
C LEU A 86 6.51 9.26 -7.89
N PRO A 87 5.24 9.67 -8.03
CA PRO A 87 4.10 8.92 -8.58
C PRO A 87 4.23 8.71 -10.09
N GLN A 88 3.57 7.66 -10.62
CA GLN A 88 3.50 7.44 -12.07
C GLN A 88 2.30 8.18 -12.67
N GLU A 89 2.46 8.69 -13.89
CA GLU A 89 1.43 9.47 -14.57
C GLU A 89 0.15 8.68 -14.84
N ASN A 90 0.28 7.38 -15.12
CA ASN A 90 -0.86 6.52 -15.42
C ASN A 90 -1.71 6.14 -14.20
N TRP A 91 -1.27 6.45 -12.98
CA TRP A 91 -2.05 6.14 -11.78
C TRP A 91 -3.42 6.81 -11.78
N LYS A 92 -3.49 8.05 -12.27
CA LYS A 92 -4.75 8.82 -12.31
C LYS A 92 -5.80 8.27 -13.28
N THR A 93 -5.36 7.58 -14.32
CA THR A 93 -6.24 7.20 -15.45
C THR A 93 -6.47 5.70 -15.59
N GLU A 94 -5.53 4.86 -15.15
CA GLU A 94 -5.57 3.45 -15.49
C GLU A 94 -5.78 2.53 -14.28
N ILE A 95 -5.15 2.84 -13.12
CA ILE A 95 -5.07 1.88 -12.02
C ILE A 95 -5.88 2.33 -10.79
N TRP A 96 -5.70 3.58 -10.36
CA TRP A 96 -6.19 4.03 -9.06
C TRP A 96 -7.13 5.22 -9.12
N LYS A 97 -7.69 5.49 -10.27
CA LYS A 97 -8.65 6.57 -10.46
C LYS A 97 -9.75 6.59 -9.38
N ASP A 98 -10.28 5.42 -9.04
CA ASP A 98 -11.35 5.25 -8.06
C ASP A 98 -10.84 4.66 -6.72
N GLY A 99 -9.51 4.66 -6.50
CA GLY A 99 -8.87 4.05 -5.35
C GLY A 99 -8.68 2.54 -5.49
N ILE A 100 -8.16 1.89 -4.46
CA ILE A 100 -8.08 0.43 -4.31
C ILE A 100 -7.96 0.08 -2.83
N ALA A 101 -8.46 -1.09 -2.43
CA ALA A 101 -8.40 -1.50 -1.04
C ALA A 101 -6.97 -1.79 -0.58
N ASN A 102 -6.23 -2.54 -1.40
CA ASN A 102 -5.00 -3.16 -0.94
C ASN A 102 -3.95 -3.26 -2.04
N ILE A 103 -2.69 -3.05 -1.65
CA ILE A 103 -1.51 -3.33 -2.46
C ILE A 103 -0.70 -4.40 -1.74
N ASP A 104 -0.63 -5.58 -2.37
CA ASP A 104 0.07 -6.72 -1.84
C ASP A 104 1.53 -6.77 -2.28
N GLU A 105 2.40 -7.30 -1.42
CA GLU A 105 3.83 -7.48 -1.64
C GLU A 105 4.57 -6.24 -2.16
N MET A 106 4.14 -5.06 -1.75
CA MET A 106 4.80 -3.83 -2.17
C MET A 106 6.21 -3.75 -1.60
N LEU A 107 7.22 -3.60 -2.48
CA LEU A 107 8.62 -3.44 -2.10
C LEU A 107 9.18 -4.57 -1.21
N ASN A 108 8.70 -5.78 -1.37
CA ASN A 108 9.14 -6.93 -0.58
C ASN A 108 10.64 -7.28 -0.74
N GLY A 109 11.28 -6.76 -1.76
CA GLY A 109 12.72 -6.94 -1.98
C GLY A 109 13.12 -8.35 -2.43
N VAL A 110 12.16 -9.23 -2.74
CA VAL A 110 12.42 -10.62 -3.08
C VAL A 110 12.49 -10.84 -4.59
N GLY A 111 13.58 -11.48 -5.03
CA GLY A 111 13.76 -12.00 -6.38
C GLY A 111 14.11 -10.96 -7.45
N LYS A 112 14.37 -11.47 -8.65
CA LYS A 112 14.79 -10.66 -9.81
C LYS A 112 13.73 -9.66 -10.29
N LYS A 113 12.46 -9.86 -9.92
CA LYS A 113 11.37 -8.96 -10.29
C LYS A 113 11.39 -7.67 -9.47
N SER A 114 11.85 -7.73 -8.21
CA SER A 114 12.05 -6.53 -7.38
C SER A 114 13.30 -5.74 -7.77
N ALA A 115 14.24 -6.36 -8.49
CA ALA A 115 15.38 -5.66 -9.08
C ALA A 115 14.99 -4.63 -10.15
N GLN A 116 13.72 -4.61 -10.56
CA GLN A 116 13.20 -3.62 -11.51
C GLN A 116 13.07 -2.21 -10.92
N VAL A 117 13.18 -2.06 -9.58
CA VAL A 117 13.10 -0.76 -8.90
C VAL A 117 14.16 -0.60 -7.81
N PRO A 118 15.44 -0.83 -8.12
CA PRO A 118 16.50 -0.81 -7.09
C PRO A 118 16.59 0.52 -6.35
N GLY A 119 16.27 1.63 -7.02
CA GLY A 119 16.28 2.96 -6.42
C GLY A 119 15.19 3.22 -5.38
N LEU A 120 14.12 2.40 -5.36
CA LEU A 120 13.05 2.49 -4.37
C LEU A 120 13.29 1.61 -3.13
N LEU A 121 14.22 0.65 -3.23
CA LEU A 121 14.50 -0.29 -2.16
C LEU A 121 15.69 0.14 -1.31
N TYR A 122 16.67 0.82 -1.89
CA TYR A 122 17.92 1.14 -1.26
C TYR A 122 18.38 2.58 -1.51
N PRO A 123 18.91 3.26 -0.49
CA PRO A 123 18.93 2.82 0.92
C PRO A 123 17.52 2.66 1.50
N PHE A 124 17.36 2.09 2.72
CA PHE A 124 16.04 1.83 3.30
C PHE A 124 15.16 3.06 3.51
N SER A 125 15.74 4.25 3.59
CA SER A 125 14.99 5.51 3.55
C SER A 125 14.13 5.61 2.30
N ASN A 126 14.59 5.10 1.17
CA ASN A 126 13.84 5.11 -0.09
C ASN A 126 12.62 4.19 -0.04
N HIS A 127 12.72 3.05 0.65
CA HIS A 127 11.56 2.18 0.89
C HIS A 127 10.45 2.93 1.65
N ALA A 128 10.79 3.55 2.77
CA ALA A 128 9.83 4.33 3.56
C ALA A 128 9.25 5.51 2.76
N GLU A 129 10.08 6.21 1.99
CA GLU A 129 9.64 7.30 1.13
C GLU A 129 8.71 6.82 0.01
N ALA A 130 8.99 5.67 -0.60
CA ALA A 130 8.14 5.07 -1.62
C ALA A 130 6.77 4.67 -1.06
N VAL A 131 6.72 4.00 0.09
CA VAL A 131 5.46 3.65 0.79
C VAL A 131 4.66 4.91 1.10
N ASN A 132 5.32 5.92 1.68
CA ASN A 132 4.68 7.19 2.01
C ASN A 132 4.19 7.95 0.77
N THR A 133 4.93 7.89 -0.35
CA THR A 133 4.53 8.53 -1.60
C THR A 133 3.28 7.90 -2.18
N VAL A 134 3.20 6.57 -2.16
CA VAL A 134 2.01 5.84 -2.61
C VAL A 134 0.81 6.17 -1.71
N GLN A 135 0.98 6.10 -0.38
CA GLN A 135 -0.11 6.39 0.55
C GLN A 135 -0.61 7.83 0.40
N ARG A 136 0.32 8.78 0.31
CA ARG A 136 -0.01 10.19 0.10
C ARG A 136 -0.82 10.40 -1.17
N TRP A 137 -0.45 9.70 -2.25
CA TRP A 137 -1.17 9.79 -3.51
C TRP A 137 -2.64 9.36 -3.36
N PHE A 138 -2.93 8.26 -2.66
CA PHE A 138 -4.32 7.85 -2.40
C PHE A 138 -5.08 8.88 -1.58
N VAL A 139 -4.46 9.42 -0.55
CA VAL A 139 -5.07 10.42 0.34
C VAL A 139 -5.30 11.76 -0.37
N GLU A 140 -4.34 12.23 -1.15
CA GLU A 140 -4.37 13.57 -1.73
C GLU A 140 -5.02 13.63 -3.12
N GLU A 141 -4.91 12.56 -3.92
CA GLU A 141 -5.28 12.61 -5.35
C GLU A 141 -6.60 11.86 -5.66
N THR A 142 -7.03 10.89 -4.85
CA THR A 142 -8.34 10.23 -5.05
C THR A 142 -9.47 11.06 -4.46
N ARG A 143 -10.69 10.90 -4.98
CA ARG A 143 -11.83 11.76 -4.64
C ARG A 143 -12.18 11.74 -3.15
N LEU A 144 -12.20 10.56 -2.54
CA LEU A 144 -12.56 10.38 -1.12
C LEU A 144 -11.35 10.19 -0.20
N GLY A 145 -10.13 10.23 -0.75
CA GLY A 145 -8.90 10.15 0.01
C GLY A 145 -8.74 8.90 0.88
N ILE A 146 -9.40 7.78 0.50
CA ILE A 146 -9.34 6.54 1.27
C ILE A 146 -7.91 6.01 1.25
N PRO A 147 -7.25 5.88 2.40
CA PRO A 147 -5.92 5.30 2.49
C PRO A 147 -5.89 3.88 1.96
N VAL A 148 -4.81 3.50 1.27
CA VAL A 148 -4.62 2.13 0.80
C VAL A 148 -4.00 1.27 1.91
N ASP A 149 -4.42 0.00 1.97
CA ASP A 149 -3.82 -1.00 2.83
C ASP A 149 -2.58 -1.63 2.16
N PHE A 150 -1.49 -1.79 2.88
CA PHE A 150 -0.27 -2.45 2.41
C PHE A 150 -0.13 -3.80 3.04
N THR A 151 -0.25 -4.85 2.24
CA THR A 151 -0.18 -6.22 2.70
C THR A 151 1.15 -6.87 2.36
N ASN A 152 1.56 -7.78 3.20
CA ASN A 152 2.68 -8.68 2.94
C ASN A 152 2.31 -10.10 3.34
N GLU A 153 2.94 -11.07 2.68
CA GLU A 153 2.92 -12.45 3.13
C GLU A 153 3.62 -12.58 4.49
N GLY A 154 3.12 -13.44 5.34
CA GLY A 154 3.69 -13.67 6.67
C GLY A 154 3.92 -15.12 6.99
N ILE A 155 3.79 -16.00 6.00
CA ILE A 155 3.78 -17.46 6.16
C ILE A 155 5.09 -17.99 6.76
N HIS A 156 6.21 -17.46 6.28
CA HIS A 156 7.58 -17.81 6.71
C HIS A 156 8.30 -16.64 7.39
N GLY A 157 7.59 -15.81 8.11
CA GLY A 157 7.96 -14.43 8.39
C GLY A 157 7.60 -13.53 7.21
N LEU A 158 7.90 -12.26 7.28
CA LEU A 158 7.59 -11.33 6.18
C LEU A 158 8.39 -11.67 4.93
N ASN A 159 7.73 -11.58 3.80
CA ASN A 159 8.36 -11.67 2.49
C ASN A 159 9.14 -10.37 2.18
N HIS A 160 10.27 -10.18 2.85
CA HIS A 160 11.12 -9.01 2.69
C HIS A 160 12.59 -9.37 2.95
N THR A 161 13.51 -8.81 2.15
CA THR A 161 14.96 -9.13 2.25
C THR A 161 15.61 -8.78 3.58
N LYS A 162 14.98 -7.95 4.38
CA LYS A 162 15.46 -7.53 5.70
C LYS A 162 14.66 -8.10 6.87
N ALA A 163 13.59 -8.83 6.56
CA ALA A 163 12.83 -9.52 7.58
C ALA A 163 13.52 -10.82 8.01
N THR A 164 13.16 -11.29 9.17
CA THR A 164 13.66 -12.56 9.73
C THR A 164 12.94 -13.72 9.04
N PRO A 165 13.66 -14.61 8.33
CA PRO A 165 13.05 -15.80 7.78
C PRO A 165 12.68 -16.76 8.91
N LEU A 166 11.42 -17.14 8.98
CA LEU A 166 10.91 -18.12 9.92
C LEU A 166 10.82 -19.52 9.26
N PRO A 167 10.87 -20.60 10.05
CA PRO A 167 10.63 -21.94 9.52
C PRO A 167 9.24 -22.08 8.89
N ALA A 168 9.07 -23.04 8.00
CA ALA A 168 7.78 -23.37 7.43
C ALA A 168 6.75 -23.71 8.52
N PRO A 169 5.47 -23.29 8.39
CA PRO A 169 4.45 -23.57 9.39
C PRO A 169 4.31 -25.05 9.76
N ILE A 170 4.50 -25.97 8.82
CA ILE A 170 4.51 -27.42 9.12
C ILE A 170 5.63 -27.80 10.10
N ALA A 171 6.80 -27.17 9.99
CA ALA A 171 7.92 -27.39 10.91
C ALA A 171 7.64 -26.74 12.28
N ILE A 172 7.05 -25.55 12.29
CA ILE A 172 6.62 -24.89 13.53
C ILE A 172 5.51 -25.72 14.21
N GLY A 173 4.55 -26.24 13.44
CA GLY A 173 3.49 -27.13 13.92
C GLY A 173 4.02 -28.39 14.60
N SER A 174 5.08 -28.97 14.06
CA SER A 174 5.75 -30.16 14.62
C SER A 174 6.34 -29.94 16.01
N THR A 175 6.51 -28.72 16.45
CA THR A 175 7.01 -28.38 17.80
C THR A 175 5.95 -28.54 18.88
N TRP A 176 4.67 -28.49 18.56
CA TRP A 176 3.53 -28.45 19.48
C TRP A 176 3.64 -27.35 20.54
N ASN A 177 4.44 -26.31 20.25
CA ASN A 177 4.78 -25.27 21.21
C ASN A 177 4.08 -23.95 20.88
N LYS A 178 2.98 -23.67 21.58
CA LYS A 178 2.15 -22.48 21.44
C LYS A 178 2.94 -21.20 21.66
N GLU A 179 3.81 -21.15 22.66
CA GLU A 179 4.61 -19.97 22.98
C GLU A 179 5.61 -19.65 21.87
N LEU A 180 6.22 -20.66 21.28
CA LEU A 180 7.11 -20.48 20.13
C LEU A 180 6.37 -19.85 18.94
N VAL A 181 5.16 -20.33 18.64
CA VAL A 181 4.32 -19.79 17.56
C VAL A 181 3.96 -18.34 17.82
N ARG A 182 3.53 -18.01 19.05
CA ARG A 182 3.24 -16.64 19.44
C ARG A 182 4.44 -15.72 19.26
N ARG A 183 5.61 -16.13 19.68
CA ARG A 183 6.84 -15.35 19.47
C ARG A 183 7.20 -15.16 18.01
N ALA A 184 6.96 -16.15 17.16
CA ALA A 184 7.11 -16.03 15.71
C ALA A 184 6.16 -14.95 15.15
N GLY A 185 4.90 -14.96 15.59
CA GLY A 185 3.93 -13.91 15.24
C GLY A 185 4.39 -12.52 15.69
N VAL A 186 4.89 -12.38 16.92
CA VAL A 186 5.40 -11.08 17.42
C VAL A 186 6.54 -10.55 16.54
N ILE A 187 7.45 -11.40 16.11
CA ILE A 187 8.54 -10.99 15.21
C ILE A 187 7.96 -10.51 13.88
N ALA A 188 7.07 -11.29 13.25
CA ALA A 188 6.46 -10.94 11.99
C ALA A 188 5.68 -9.60 12.08
N GLY A 189 4.86 -9.43 13.11
CA GLY A 189 4.07 -8.21 13.31
C GLY A 189 4.92 -6.96 13.57
N GLN A 190 5.98 -7.09 14.38
CA GLN A 190 6.90 -5.97 14.63
C GLN A 190 7.66 -5.56 13.36
N GLU A 191 8.12 -6.52 12.57
CA GLU A 191 8.82 -6.25 11.32
C GLU A 191 7.86 -5.68 10.28
N ALA A 192 6.61 -6.18 10.18
CA ALA A 192 5.57 -5.63 9.32
C ALA A 192 5.35 -4.15 9.61
N LYS A 193 5.13 -3.82 10.86
CA LYS A 193 4.94 -2.43 11.30
C LYS A 193 6.15 -1.54 11.00
N ALA A 194 7.36 -2.05 11.24
CA ALA A 194 8.59 -1.31 10.98
C ALA A 194 8.83 -1.04 9.49
N LEU A 195 8.35 -1.91 8.60
CA LEU A 195 8.46 -1.80 7.16
C LEU A 195 7.26 -1.07 6.52
N GLY A 196 6.27 -0.66 7.31
CA GLY A 196 5.11 0.09 6.83
C GLY A 196 3.98 -0.77 6.26
N TYR A 197 4.00 -2.08 6.47
CA TYR A 197 2.88 -2.95 6.14
C TYR A 197 1.80 -2.81 7.21
N THR A 198 0.55 -2.78 6.78
CA THR A 198 -0.62 -2.58 7.63
C THR A 198 -1.42 -3.87 7.81
N ASN A 199 -1.13 -4.88 6.98
CA ASN A 199 -1.77 -6.18 7.00
C ASN A 199 -0.79 -7.30 6.65
N VAL A 200 -1.03 -8.51 7.19
CA VAL A 200 -0.20 -9.70 6.95
C VAL A 200 -1.10 -10.88 6.63
N TYR A 201 -0.84 -11.57 5.51
CA TYR A 201 -1.58 -12.77 5.11
C TYR A 201 -1.07 -14.04 5.82
N ALA A 202 -1.18 -14.03 7.13
CA ALA A 202 -0.82 -15.16 8.00
C ALA A 202 -1.74 -15.21 9.23
N PRO A 203 -1.93 -16.40 9.82
CA PRO A 203 -1.47 -17.74 9.41
C PRO A 203 -2.33 -18.37 8.31
N ILE A 204 -1.79 -19.35 7.60
CA ILE A 204 -2.56 -20.24 6.74
C ILE A 204 -3.21 -21.31 7.62
N LEU A 205 -4.54 -21.40 7.55
CA LEU A 205 -5.35 -22.24 8.46
C LEU A 205 -5.99 -23.45 7.77
N ASP A 206 -5.52 -23.77 6.57
CA ASP A 206 -5.98 -24.93 5.83
C ASP A 206 -5.61 -26.22 6.54
N ILE A 207 -6.50 -27.22 6.43
CA ILE A 207 -6.28 -28.56 6.93
C ILE A 207 -5.62 -29.39 5.83
N VAL A 208 -4.43 -29.90 6.04
CA VAL A 208 -3.73 -30.74 5.08
C VAL A 208 -4.44 -32.11 5.01
N ARG A 209 -5.18 -32.35 3.94
CA ARG A 209 -5.87 -33.63 3.69
C ARG A 209 -5.11 -34.53 2.73
N ASP A 210 -4.36 -33.92 1.82
CA ASP A 210 -3.61 -34.62 0.80
C ASP A 210 -2.21 -33.98 0.67
N PRO A 211 -1.13 -34.74 0.92
CA PRO A 211 0.23 -34.22 0.86
C PRO A 211 0.69 -33.80 -0.55
N ARG A 212 -0.07 -34.17 -1.59
CA ARG A 212 0.17 -33.72 -2.97
C ARG A 212 -0.25 -32.26 -3.20
N TRP A 213 -1.01 -31.67 -2.30
CA TRP A 213 -1.38 -30.27 -2.38
C TRP A 213 -0.13 -29.37 -2.25
N GLY A 214 0.07 -28.46 -3.21
CA GLY A 214 1.30 -27.68 -3.33
C GLY A 214 1.62 -26.74 -2.17
N ARG A 215 0.63 -26.44 -1.30
CA ARG A 215 0.78 -25.52 -0.16
C ARG A 215 0.81 -26.23 1.20
N THR A 216 1.02 -27.54 1.22
CA THR A 216 1.14 -28.33 2.45
C THR A 216 2.17 -27.76 3.45
N LEU A 217 3.28 -27.22 2.96
CA LEU A 217 4.32 -26.62 3.81
C LEU A 217 3.87 -25.41 4.60
N GLU A 218 2.83 -24.72 4.13
CA GLU A 218 2.35 -23.46 4.68
C GLU A 218 1.37 -23.65 5.84
N CYS A 219 0.98 -24.89 6.14
CA CYS A 219 -0.02 -25.21 7.15
C CYS A 219 0.62 -25.86 8.37
N TYR A 220 -0.05 -25.78 9.54
CA TYR A 220 0.45 -26.37 10.78
C TYR A 220 0.31 -27.91 10.87
N GLY A 221 -0.44 -28.52 9.96
CA GLY A 221 -0.65 -29.96 9.93
C GLY A 221 -2.03 -30.37 9.42
N GLU A 222 -2.46 -31.58 9.78
CA GLU A 222 -3.69 -32.20 9.33
C GLU A 222 -4.80 -32.26 10.40
N GLU A 223 -4.47 -31.89 11.65
CA GLU A 223 -5.38 -32.01 12.80
C GLU A 223 -5.99 -30.62 13.12
N PRO A 224 -7.35 -30.48 13.04
CA PRO A 224 -8.04 -29.21 13.19
C PRO A 224 -7.79 -28.51 14.54
N TYR A 225 -7.69 -29.26 15.63
CA TYR A 225 -7.45 -28.69 16.95
C TYR A 225 -6.05 -28.07 17.05
N LEU A 226 -5.04 -28.76 16.52
CA LEU A 226 -3.67 -28.26 16.47
C LEU A 226 -3.59 -26.97 15.66
N ILE A 227 -4.21 -26.97 14.47
CA ILE A 227 -4.23 -25.78 13.59
C ILE A 227 -4.91 -24.61 14.28
N ALA A 228 -6.08 -24.82 14.90
CA ALA A 228 -6.78 -23.77 15.63
C ALA A 228 -5.96 -23.25 16.82
N ALA A 229 -5.34 -24.13 17.60
CA ALA A 229 -4.54 -23.77 18.76
C ALA A 229 -3.29 -22.97 18.40
N LEU A 230 -2.57 -23.37 17.36
CA LEU A 230 -1.35 -22.69 16.91
C LEU A 230 -1.67 -21.43 16.09
N GLY A 231 -2.69 -21.50 15.24
CA GLY A 231 -3.15 -20.34 14.46
C GLY A 231 -3.62 -19.19 15.34
N THR A 232 -4.34 -19.48 16.42
CA THR A 232 -4.72 -18.48 17.43
C THR A 232 -3.51 -17.79 18.03
N GLU A 233 -2.45 -18.54 18.35
CA GLU A 233 -1.25 -17.93 18.93
C GLU A 233 -0.47 -17.09 17.91
N MET A 234 -0.46 -17.49 16.64
CA MET A 234 0.13 -16.66 15.57
C MET A 234 -0.62 -15.33 15.43
N VAL A 235 -1.96 -15.38 15.33
CA VAL A 235 -2.79 -14.16 15.25
C VAL A 235 -2.61 -13.26 16.47
N ASN A 236 -2.53 -13.83 17.67
CA ASN A 236 -2.28 -13.07 18.89
C ASN A 236 -0.86 -12.48 18.97
N GLY A 237 0.06 -13.00 18.18
CA GLY A 237 1.42 -12.50 18.08
C GLY A 237 1.56 -11.35 17.09
N ILE A 238 0.92 -11.46 15.92
CA ILE A 238 0.92 -10.43 14.87
C ILE A 238 0.17 -9.19 15.34
#